data_3f592501e0c60fdb0d12299f417142c4
#
_entry.id   3f592501e0c60fdb0d12299f417142c4
#
_cell.length_a   1.000
_cell.length_b   1.000
_cell.length_c   1.000
_cell.angle_alpha   90.00
_cell.angle_beta   90.00
_cell.angle_gamma   90.00
#
_symmetry.space_group_name_H-M   'P 1'
#
loop_
_entity.id
_entity.type
_entity.pdbx_description
1 polymer ?
#
loop_
_entity_poly.entity_id
_entity_poly.type
_entity_poly.pdbx_seq_one_letter_code
_entity_poly.pdbx_strand_id
1 'polypeptide(L)'
;MILDAVSVLIFGLSKAESVHELSEKFANHGSIYWFAIGGGNFIYIGAYLRNINELEGFVSYVKETTRLDTPTVGITSTPFPSNTPRPMAKLSDIDYRIINALKDNSRKSTLEVAEEIGVSAKTVRRRLNRMINLGLIELSIDWYPDVSNDIITILHINLKPDTDKNIVRRVLQKYSPNIIMHFTFSNIPDFILAILWTNTMREVEKVRVSLENERIFTSILPNILYTGYVYKTWVDRFTEK
;
A
#
# COMPACT_ATOMS: atom_id res chain seq x y z
N MET A 1 -15.14 6.84 12.12
CA MET A 1 -13.92 7.23 12.85
C MET A 1 -12.61 6.79 12.17
N ILE A 2 -12.64 5.82 11.24
CA ILE A 2 -11.50 5.54 10.32
C ILE A 2 -11.40 6.62 9.21
N LEU A 3 -12.42 7.47 9.08
CA LEU A 3 -12.54 8.48 8.02
C LEU A 3 -11.50 9.60 8.06
N ASP A 4 -10.84 9.80 9.20
CA ASP A 4 -9.82 10.84 9.38
C ASP A 4 -8.38 10.29 9.30
N ALA A 5 -8.23 8.97 9.12
CA ALA A 5 -6.92 8.36 9.01
C ALA A 5 -6.17 8.87 7.77
N VAL A 6 -4.94 9.29 7.97
CA VAL A 6 -4.05 9.75 6.91
C VAL A 6 -3.04 8.62 6.63
N SER A 7 -3.05 8.12 5.40
CA SER A 7 -2.01 7.18 4.96
C SER A 7 -0.83 7.95 4.40
N VAL A 8 0.37 7.61 4.85
CA VAL A 8 1.61 8.24 4.41
C VAL A 8 2.64 7.19 3.98
N LEU A 9 3.44 7.55 2.99
CA LEU A 9 4.65 6.83 2.63
C LEU A 9 5.84 7.76 2.82
N ILE A 10 6.83 7.31 3.60
CA ILE A 10 8.11 7.99 3.78
C ILE A 10 9.20 7.11 3.17
N PHE A 11 10.03 7.68 2.33
CA PHE A 11 11.07 6.93 1.66
C PHE A 11 12.32 7.77 1.39
N GLY A 12 13.45 7.10 1.27
CA GLY A 12 14.74 7.73 1.01
C GLY A 12 15.91 6.81 1.34
N LEU A 13 17.11 7.36 1.19
CA LEU A 13 18.35 6.67 1.48
C LEU A 13 18.63 6.70 2.98
N SER A 14 18.71 5.54 3.61
CA SER A 14 19.05 5.41 5.02
C SER A 14 20.57 5.39 5.22
N LYS A 15 21.03 6.10 6.24
CA LYS A 15 22.42 6.07 6.74
C LYS A 15 22.54 5.28 8.05
N ALA A 16 21.53 4.49 8.41
CA ALA A 16 21.60 3.58 9.55
C ALA A 16 22.72 2.52 9.30
N GLU A 17 23.38 2.11 10.35
CA GLU A 17 24.44 1.10 10.28
C GLU A 17 23.90 -0.26 9.85
N SER A 18 22.70 -0.61 10.33
CA SER A 18 21.96 -1.79 9.91
C SER A 18 20.52 -1.41 9.63
N VAL A 19 20.11 -1.45 8.35
CA VAL A 19 18.71 -1.20 7.96
C VAL A 19 17.79 -2.37 8.34
N HIS A 20 18.35 -3.58 8.49
CA HIS A 20 17.56 -4.76 8.89
C HIS A 20 17.10 -4.68 10.36
N GLU A 21 17.91 -4.08 11.25
CA GLU A 21 17.52 -3.88 12.66
C GLU A 21 16.36 -2.88 12.83
N LEU A 22 16.10 -2.06 11.83
CA LEU A 22 14.96 -1.12 11.85
C LEU A 22 13.62 -1.87 11.91
N SER A 23 13.55 -3.08 11.35
CA SER A 23 12.32 -3.86 11.34
C SER A 23 11.80 -4.16 12.75
N GLU A 24 12.68 -4.47 13.71
CA GLU A 24 12.32 -4.73 15.11
C GLU A 24 11.80 -3.46 15.81
N LYS A 25 12.42 -2.30 15.51
CA LYS A 25 11.99 -1.00 16.06
C LYS A 25 10.61 -0.62 15.54
N PHE A 26 10.35 -0.88 14.25
CA PHE A 26 9.07 -0.56 13.61
C PHE A 26 7.94 -1.50 14.01
N ALA A 27 8.22 -2.76 14.33
CA ALA A 27 7.23 -3.74 14.77
C ALA A 27 6.41 -3.25 15.99
N ASN A 28 7.00 -2.40 16.83
CA ASN A 28 6.37 -1.87 18.04
C ASN A 28 5.70 -0.49 17.85
N HIS A 29 5.78 0.09 16.67
CA HIS A 29 5.27 1.45 16.42
C HIS A 29 3.81 1.43 16.04
N GLY A 30 2.91 0.85 16.41
CA GLY A 30 1.47 0.81 16.17
C GLY A 30 0.84 1.59 14.99
N SER A 31 1.59 2.47 14.31
CA SER A 31 1.13 3.19 13.10
C SER A 31 1.78 2.69 11.81
N ILE A 32 2.95 2.05 11.89
CA ILE A 32 3.65 1.55 10.71
C ILE A 32 3.02 0.22 10.28
N TYR A 33 2.50 0.15 9.05
CA TYR A 33 1.92 -1.07 8.50
C TYR A 33 2.89 -1.81 7.56
N TRP A 34 3.86 -1.10 7.00
CA TRP A 34 4.77 -1.66 6.02
C TRP A 34 6.15 -1.00 6.08
N PHE A 35 7.18 -1.82 5.97
CA PHE A 35 8.57 -1.40 5.84
C PHE A 35 9.25 -2.26 4.78
N ALA A 36 9.97 -1.65 3.85
CA ALA A 36 10.73 -2.38 2.84
C ALA A 36 12.10 -1.76 2.60
N ILE A 37 13.04 -2.61 2.21
CA ILE A 37 14.44 -2.27 1.94
C ILE A 37 14.72 -2.56 0.48
N GLY A 38 15.18 -1.55 -0.23
CA GLY A 38 15.61 -1.63 -1.62
C GLY A 38 17.11 -1.41 -1.81
N GLY A 39 17.52 -1.34 -3.05
CA GLY A 39 18.92 -1.16 -3.43
C GLY A 39 19.58 0.05 -2.77
N GLY A 40 20.84 -0.13 -2.31
CA GLY A 40 21.63 0.94 -1.73
C GLY A 40 21.11 1.46 -0.38
N ASN A 41 20.51 0.62 0.46
CA ASN A 41 19.86 1.00 1.71
C ASN A 41 18.71 2.01 1.53
N PHE A 42 18.10 2.04 0.36
CA PHE A 42 16.90 2.82 0.15
C PHE A 42 15.72 2.15 0.86
N ILE A 43 15.02 2.89 1.69
CA ILE A 43 13.93 2.35 2.50
C ILE A 43 12.59 3.01 2.18
N TYR A 44 11.53 2.23 2.42
CA TYR A 44 10.14 2.66 2.27
C TYR A 44 9.40 2.33 3.57
N ILE A 45 8.63 3.28 4.08
CA ILE A 45 7.86 3.14 5.31
C ILE A 45 6.45 3.61 5.04
N GLY A 46 5.49 2.69 5.15
CA GLY A 46 4.07 2.99 5.09
C GLY A 46 3.46 3.08 6.48
N ALA A 47 2.69 4.13 6.74
CA ALA A 47 2.03 4.31 8.03
C ALA A 47 0.61 4.87 7.90
N TYR A 48 -0.22 4.50 8.89
CA TYR A 48 -1.53 5.09 9.13
C TYR A 48 -1.46 6.01 10.34
N LEU A 49 -1.64 7.31 10.11
CA LEU A 49 -1.77 8.31 11.17
C LEU A 49 -3.25 8.50 11.51
N ARG A 50 -3.58 8.78 12.77
CA ARG A 50 -4.97 9.02 13.17
C ARG A 50 -5.54 10.31 12.59
N ASN A 51 -4.67 11.30 12.42
CA ASN A 51 -4.98 12.58 11.79
C ASN A 51 -3.69 13.24 11.28
N ILE A 52 -3.84 14.33 10.54
CA ILE A 52 -2.71 15.04 9.93
C ILE A 52 -1.76 15.68 10.95
N ASN A 53 -2.23 16.00 12.17
CA ASN A 53 -1.37 16.63 13.20
C ASN A 53 -0.28 15.68 13.72
N GLU A 54 -0.43 14.38 13.54
CA GLU A 54 0.60 13.39 13.89
C GLU A 54 1.77 13.37 12.90
N LEU A 55 1.64 14.00 11.72
CA LEU A 55 2.59 13.88 10.61
C LEU A 55 3.99 14.37 10.98
N GLU A 56 4.10 15.55 11.58
CA GLU A 56 5.40 16.15 11.92
C GLU A 56 6.16 15.29 12.93
N GLY A 57 5.50 14.86 13.99
CA GLY A 57 6.10 13.98 14.99
C GLY A 57 6.51 12.63 14.41
N PHE A 58 5.68 12.07 13.51
CA PHE A 58 6.00 10.82 12.84
C PHE A 58 7.20 10.95 11.89
N VAL A 59 7.27 12.02 11.10
CA VAL A 59 8.43 12.29 10.22
C VAL A 59 9.70 12.45 11.03
N SER A 60 9.67 13.16 12.17
CA SER A 60 10.80 13.32 13.07
C SER A 60 11.27 11.98 13.63
N TYR A 61 10.34 11.16 14.13
CA TYR A 61 10.63 9.80 14.59
C TYR A 61 11.31 8.95 13.52
N VAL A 62 10.77 8.97 12.29
CA VAL A 62 11.34 8.20 11.16
C VAL A 62 12.76 8.71 10.86
N LYS A 63 12.96 10.02 10.74
CA LYS A 63 14.31 10.60 10.48
C LYS A 63 15.34 10.20 11.51
N GLU A 64 15.01 10.31 12.79
CA GLU A 64 15.91 9.96 13.89
C GLU A 64 16.22 8.46 13.90
N THR A 65 15.19 7.63 13.73
CA THR A 65 15.35 6.17 13.79
C THR A 65 16.14 5.63 12.61
N THR A 66 15.94 6.18 11.41
CA THR A 66 16.51 5.67 10.17
C THR A 66 17.72 6.45 9.67
N ARG A 67 18.04 7.56 10.29
CA ARG A 67 19.08 8.50 9.82
C ARG A 67 18.86 8.95 8.36
N LEU A 68 17.59 9.17 7.97
CA LEU A 68 17.25 9.78 6.69
C LEU A 68 17.52 11.28 6.73
N ASP A 69 18.40 11.78 5.87
CA ASP A 69 18.69 13.23 5.81
C ASP A 69 17.53 14.01 5.19
N THR A 70 17.10 13.58 4.04
CA THR A 70 16.07 14.25 3.22
C THR A 70 15.02 13.23 2.77
N PRO A 71 14.13 12.78 3.67
CA PRO A 71 13.09 11.85 3.27
C PRO A 71 12.09 12.51 2.34
N THR A 72 11.63 11.76 1.35
CA THR A 72 10.42 12.12 0.63
C THR A 72 9.22 11.66 1.45
N VAL A 73 8.30 12.58 1.73
CA VAL A 73 7.08 12.32 2.48
C VAL A 73 5.90 12.46 1.54
N GLY A 74 5.25 11.35 1.23
CA GLY A 74 4.05 11.31 0.39
C GLY A 74 2.79 11.08 1.23
N ILE A 75 1.83 11.98 1.14
CA ILE A 75 0.48 11.78 1.70
C ILE A 75 -0.35 11.10 0.63
N THR A 76 -0.70 9.84 0.83
CA THR A 76 -1.39 9.06 -0.21
C THR A 76 -2.79 9.61 -0.46
N SER A 77 -3.11 9.86 -1.73
CA SER A 77 -4.42 10.40 -2.14
C SER A 77 -5.51 9.35 -1.99
N THR A 78 -5.17 8.11 -2.29
CA THR A 78 -5.98 6.90 -2.05
C THR A 78 -5.03 5.74 -1.93
N PRO A 79 -5.15 4.89 -0.90
CA PRO A 79 -4.34 3.68 -0.83
C PRO A 79 -4.70 2.68 -1.95
N PHE A 80 -5.89 2.85 -2.60
CA PHE A 80 -6.39 1.97 -3.65
C PHE A 80 -7.16 2.76 -4.71
N PRO A 81 -7.14 2.33 -5.96
CA PRO A 81 -7.84 2.99 -7.06
C PRO A 81 -9.36 2.75 -6.97
N SER A 82 -10.04 3.29 -5.98
CA SER A 82 -11.49 3.34 -6.01
C SER A 82 -11.93 4.62 -6.73
N ASN A 83 -12.53 4.46 -7.90
CA ASN A 83 -13.08 5.56 -8.71
C ASN A 83 -14.37 6.16 -8.14
N THR A 84 -14.84 5.63 -7.04
CA THR A 84 -16.08 6.08 -6.42
C THR A 84 -15.76 7.03 -5.28
N PRO A 85 -16.45 8.17 -5.20
CA PRO A 85 -16.48 8.96 -3.97
C PRO A 85 -16.80 7.98 -2.84
N ARG A 86 -15.98 7.95 -1.79
CA ARG A 86 -16.24 7.06 -0.65
C ARG A 86 -17.64 7.37 -0.13
N PRO A 87 -18.60 6.46 -0.25
CA PRO A 87 -19.91 6.71 0.33
C PRO A 87 -19.71 6.80 1.84
N MET A 88 -20.43 7.70 2.50
CA MET A 88 -20.50 7.77 3.97
C MET A 88 -21.24 6.57 4.57
N ALA A 89 -21.01 5.38 4.00
CA ALA A 89 -21.67 4.16 4.41
C ALA A 89 -21.00 3.63 5.68
N LYS A 90 -21.73 3.62 6.79
CA LYS A 90 -21.27 3.02 8.03
C LYS A 90 -21.25 1.51 7.91
N LEU A 91 -20.19 0.89 8.43
CA LEU A 91 -20.13 -0.54 8.68
C LEU A 91 -21.02 -0.89 9.90
N SER A 92 -21.75 -1.99 9.82
CA SER A 92 -22.53 -2.53 10.92
C SER A 92 -21.71 -3.59 11.69
N ASP A 93 -22.16 -4.01 12.85
CA ASP A 93 -21.50 -5.04 13.65
C ASP A 93 -21.29 -6.35 12.88
N ILE A 94 -22.25 -6.73 12.04
CA ILE A 94 -22.10 -7.92 11.17
C ILE A 94 -21.03 -7.69 10.11
N ASP A 95 -20.88 -6.47 9.58
CA ASP A 95 -19.81 -6.16 8.62
C ASP A 95 -18.44 -6.30 9.28
N TYR A 96 -18.26 -5.79 10.50
CA TYR A 96 -17.02 -5.98 11.28
C TYR A 96 -16.74 -7.46 11.58
N ARG A 97 -17.76 -8.25 11.93
CA ARG A 97 -17.59 -9.69 12.16
C ARG A 97 -17.17 -10.43 10.89
N ILE A 98 -17.69 -10.07 9.72
CA ILE A 98 -17.25 -10.62 8.44
C ILE A 98 -15.79 -10.23 8.16
N ILE A 99 -15.41 -8.97 8.38
CA ILE A 99 -14.02 -8.50 8.21
C ILE A 99 -13.09 -9.29 9.13
N ASN A 100 -13.43 -9.45 10.39
CA ASN A 100 -12.62 -10.21 11.35
C ASN A 100 -12.45 -11.68 10.96
N ALA A 101 -13.50 -12.31 10.47
CA ALA A 101 -13.43 -13.70 10.02
C ALA A 101 -12.52 -13.88 8.79
N LEU A 102 -12.37 -12.83 7.97
CA LEU A 102 -11.58 -12.85 6.72
C LEU A 102 -10.16 -12.27 6.86
N LYS A 103 -9.84 -11.57 7.96
CA LYS A 103 -8.61 -10.78 8.07
C LYS A 103 -7.33 -11.60 7.91
N ASP A 104 -7.29 -12.82 8.45
CA ASP A 104 -6.11 -13.69 8.39
C ASP A 104 -6.19 -14.69 7.22
N ASN A 105 -7.37 -14.91 6.65
CA ASN A 105 -7.59 -15.75 5.48
C ASN A 105 -8.77 -15.24 4.65
N SER A 106 -8.49 -14.38 3.69
CA SER A 106 -9.48 -13.81 2.78
C SER A 106 -10.06 -14.82 1.76
N ARG A 107 -9.53 -16.06 1.71
CA ARG A 107 -10.00 -17.13 0.83
C ARG A 107 -11.07 -18.02 1.45
N LYS A 108 -11.45 -17.80 2.72
CA LYS A 108 -12.58 -18.52 3.33
C LYS A 108 -13.84 -18.37 2.47
N SER A 109 -14.56 -19.47 2.29
CA SER A 109 -15.85 -19.46 1.61
C SER A 109 -16.90 -18.68 2.42
N THR A 110 -17.93 -18.17 1.75
CA THR A 110 -19.04 -17.50 2.44
C THR A 110 -19.79 -18.42 3.41
N LEU A 111 -19.69 -19.75 3.23
CA LEU A 111 -20.25 -20.73 4.15
C LEU A 111 -19.44 -20.82 5.44
N GLU A 112 -18.11 -20.98 5.34
CA GLU A 112 -17.21 -21.00 6.50
C GLU A 112 -17.34 -19.74 7.34
N VAL A 113 -17.35 -18.56 6.69
CA VAL A 113 -17.57 -17.29 7.39
C VAL A 113 -18.94 -17.26 8.08
N ALA A 114 -19.99 -17.75 7.42
CA ALA A 114 -21.35 -17.77 7.96
C ALA A 114 -21.46 -18.65 9.21
N GLU A 115 -20.85 -19.84 9.19
CA GLU A 115 -20.78 -20.76 10.33
C GLU A 115 -19.99 -20.11 11.50
N GLU A 116 -18.86 -19.50 11.22
CA GLU A 116 -18.02 -18.86 12.25
C GLU A 116 -18.74 -17.71 12.96
N ILE A 117 -19.48 -16.88 12.22
CA ILE A 117 -20.17 -15.73 12.79
C ILE A 117 -21.65 -15.94 13.10
N GLY A 118 -22.21 -17.16 12.88
CA GLY A 118 -23.60 -17.50 13.23
C GLY A 118 -24.65 -16.75 12.41
N VAL A 119 -24.47 -16.60 11.09
CA VAL A 119 -25.43 -15.99 10.17
C VAL A 119 -25.60 -16.87 8.91
N SER A 120 -26.54 -16.54 8.02
CA SER A 120 -26.67 -17.27 6.75
C SER A 120 -25.59 -16.90 5.72
N ALA A 121 -25.13 -17.86 4.92
CA ALA A 121 -24.19 -17.62 3.80
C ALA A 121 -24.72 -16.57 2.81
N LYS A 122 -26.05 -16.49 2.62
CA LYS A 122 -26.70 -15.45 1.81
C LYS A 122 -26.44 -14.04 2.40
N THR A 123 -26.49 -13.92 3.74
CA THR A 123 -26.22 -12.66 4.44
C THR A 123 -24.76 -12.25 4.27
N VAL A 124 -23.82 -13.18 4.47
CA VAL A 124 -22.37 -12.92 4.27
C VAL A 124 -22.12 -12.46 2.85
N ARG A 125 -22.56 -13.20 1.83
CA ARG A 125 -22.36 -12.87 0.42
C ARG A 125 -22.89 -11.48 0.07
N ARG A 126 -24.11 -11.17 0.47
CA ARG A 126 -24.74 -9.87 0.21
C ARG A 126 -23.94 -8.72 0.83
N ARG A 127 -23.51 -8.88 2.09
CA ARG A 127 -22.78 -7.84 2.80
C ARG A 127 -21.36 -7.68 2.29
N LEU A 128 -20.66 -8.79 2.03
CA LEU A 128 -19.31 -8.77 1.46
C LEU A 128 -19.32 -8.06 0.10
N ASN A 129 -20.23 -8.44 -0.81
CA ASN A 129 -20.36 -7.77 -2.10
C ASN A 129 -20.67 -6.28 -1.96
N ARG A 130 -21.55 -5.90 -1.00
CA ARG A 130 -21.82 -4.49 -0.73
C ARG A 130 -20.56 -3.74 -0.28
N MET A 131 -19.78 -4.30 0.64
CA MET A 131 -18.56 -3.68 1.14
C MET A 131 -17.51 -3.53 0.03
N ILE A 132 -17.32 -4.55 -0.79
CA ILE A 132 -16.38 -4.51 -1.94
C ILE A 132 -16.83 -3.47 -2.97
N ASN A 133 -18.12 -3.52 -3.40
CA ASN A 133 -18.65 -2.62 -4.42
C ASN A 133 -18.63 -1.14 -3.99
N LEU A 134 -18.74 -0.88 -2.69
CA LEU A 134 -18.63 0.46 -2.13
C LEU A 134 -17.17 0.86 -1.81
N GLY A 135 -16.18 0.01 -2.09
CA GLY A 135 -14.78 0.27 -1.76
C GLY A 135 -14.51 0.44 -0.25
N LEU A 136 -15.36 -0.17 0.61
CA LEU A 136 -15.19 -0.12 2.07
C LEU A 136 -14.14 -1.11 2.55
N ILE A 137 -13.95 -2.19 1.81
CA ILE A 137 -12.90 -3.19 2.02
C ILE A 137 -12.34 -3.62 0.68
N GLU A 138 -11.12 -4.11 0.73
CA GLU A 138 -10.44 -4.78 -0.37
C GLU A 138 -9.91 -6.13 0.12
N LEU A 139 -10.05 -7.15 -0.72
CA LEU A 139 -9.42 -8.45 -0.50
C LEU A 139 -8.12 -8.45 -1.27
N SER A 140 -7.01 -8.56 -0.56
CA SER A 140 -5.66 -8.50 -1.13
C SER A 140 -4.81 -9.65 -0.63
N ILE A 141 -3.55 -9.67 -1.02
CA ILE A 141 -2.52 -10.59 -0.53
C ILE A 141 -1.43 -9.80 0.17
N ASP A 142 -0.89 -10.35 1.23
CA ASP A 142 0.40 -9.92 1.74
C ASP A 142 1.50 -10.52 0.87
N TRP A 143 2.50 -9.73 0.57
CA TRP A 143 3.62 -10.15 -0.25
C TRP A 143 4.94 -9.77 0.41
N TYR A 144 5.89 -10.68 0.34
CA TYR A 144 7.20 -10.56 0.95
C TYR A 144 8.26 -10.77 -0.15
N PRO A 145 9.08 -9.75 -0.46
CA PRO A 145 10.05 -9.83 -1.56
C PRO A 145 11.05 -10.97 -1.43
N ASP A 146 11.39 -11.36 -0.22
CA ASP A 146 12.38 -12.37 0.12
C ASP A 146 11.83 -13.82 0.21
N VAL A 147 10.53 -14.01 0.01
CA VAL A 147 9.87 -15.33 0.13
C VAL A 147 9.77 -16.04 -1.23
N SER A 148 9.87 -15.33 -2.34
CA SER A 148 9.79 -15.90 -3.68
C SER A 148 11.09 -15.64 -4.48
N ASN A 149 11.24 -16.34 -5.59
CA ASN A 149 12.29 -16.04 -6.57
C ASN A 149 11.92 -14.91 -7.54
N ASP A 150 10.76 -14.32 -7.37
CA ASP A 150 10.28 -13.23 -8.20
C ASP A 150 10.95 -11.91 -7.82
N ILE A 151 10.97 -10.98 -8.74
CA ILE A 151 11.57 -9.66 -8.56
C ILE A 151 10.46 -8.65 -8.29
N ILE A 152 10.48 -8.07 -7.11
CA ILE A 152 9.62 -6.96 -6.76
C ILE A 152 10.41 -5.66 -6.88
N THR A 153 9.89 -4.73 -7.68
CA THR A 153 10.55 -3.47 -7.96
C THR A 153 9.58 -2.32 -7.66
N ILE A 154 10.04 -1.30 -6.98
CA ILE A 154 9.31 -0.04 -6.89
C ILE A 154 9.79 0.89 -8.01
N LEU A 155 8.90 1.23 -8.90
CA LEU A 155 9.14 2.23 -9.92
C LEU A 155 8.84 3.61 -9.35
N HIS A 156 9.83 4.47 -9.32
CA HIS A 156 9.70 5.90 -9.06
C HIS A 156 9.39 6.59 -10.38
N ILE A 157 8.16 7.03 -10.54
CA ILE A 157 7.65 7.57 -11.80
C ILE A 157 7.36 9.06 -11.62
N ASN A 158 8.03 9.91 -12.39
CA ASN A 158 7.70 11.33 -12.49
C ASN A 158 6.85 11.56 -13.74
N LEU A 159 5.74 12.27 -13.60
CA LEU A 159 4.86 12.65 -14.68
C LEU A 159 5.37 13.90 -15.39
N LYS A 160 4.98 14.09 -16.63
CA LYS A 160 5.07 15.40 -17.26
C LYS A 160 4.05 16.35 -16.63
N PRO A 161 4.37 17.65 -16.52
CA PRO A 161 3.42 18.63 -16.02
C PRO A 161 2.07 18.52 -16.72
N ASP A 162 1.00 18.75 -15.97
CA ASP A 162 -0.39 18.77 -16.45
C ASP A 162 -0.90 17.44 -17.07
N THR A 163 -0.22 16.33 -16.78
CA THR A 163 -0.68 15.00 -17.24
C THR A 163 -1.99 14.61 -16.58
N ASP A 164 -3.02 14.31 -17.40
CA ASP A 164 -4.32 13.82 -16.89
C ASP A 164 -4.15 12.48 -16.16
N LYS A 165 -4.54 12.46 -14.89
CA LYS A 165 -4.46 11.27 -14.01
C LYS A 165 -5.28 10.08 -14.52
N ASN A 166 -6.33 10.33 -15.31
CA ASN A 166 -7.10 9.26 -15.94
C ASN A 166 -6.32 8.59 -17.08
N ILE A 167 -5.49 9.34 -17.80
CA ILE A 167 -4.58 8.79 -18.80
C ILE A 167 -3.54 7.92 -18.09
N VAL A 168 -2.93 8.43 -17.03
CA VAL A 168 -1.95 7.67 -16.22
C VAL A 168 -2.52 6.36 -15.75
N ARG A 169 -3.72 6.36 -15.18
CA ARG A 169 -4.39 5.14 -14.72
C ARG A 169 -4.57 4.13 -15.86
N ARG A 170 -5.09 4.56 -17.01
CA ARG A 170 -5.27 3.69 -18.18
C ARG A 170 -3.96 3.11 -18.67
N VAL A 171 -2.89 3.92 -18.66
CA VAL A 171 -1.55 3.46 -19.03
C VAL A 171 -1.06 2.40 -18.04
N LEU A 172 -1.07 2.65 -16.73
CA LEU A 172 -0.62 1.68 -15.75
C LEU A 172 -1.43 0.38 -15.78
N GLN A 173 -2.74 0.46 -16.05
CA GLN A 173 -3.59 -0.74 -16.21
C GLN A 173 -3.21 -1.62 -17.41
N LYS A 174 -2.61 -1.08 -18.48
CA LYS A 174 -2.12 -1.89 -19.60
C LYS A 174 -1.02 -2.88 -19.18
N TYR A 175 -0.31 -2.57 -18.11
CA TYR A 175 0.81 -3.38 -17.60
C TYR A 175 0.39 -4.32 -16.46
N SER A 176 -0.90 -4.48 -16.19
CA SER A 176 -1.40 -5.55 -15.34
C SER A 176 -1.24 -6.91 -16.08
N PRO A 177 -0.85 -8.00 -15.40
CA PRO A 177 -0.71 -8.11 -13.94
C PRO A 177 0.66 -7.70 -13.37
N ASN A 178 1.62 -7.27 -14.17
CA ASN A 178 2.95 -6.95 -13.66
C ASN A 178 2.92 -5.75 -12.70
N ILE A 179 2.23 -4.66 -13.05
CA ILE A 179 1.98 -3.57 -12.09
C ILE A 179 0.81 -3.98 -11.21
N ILE A 180 1.12 -4.41 -9.99
CA ILE A 180 0.14 -4.92 -9.04
C ILE A 180 -0.54 -3.82 -8.22
N MET A 181 0.16 -2.71 -8.00
CA MET A 181 -0.33 -1.59 -7.19
C MET A 181 0.40 -0.30 -7.55
N HIS A 182 -0.21 0.85 -7.32
CA HIS A 182 0.47 2.13 -7.40
C HIS A 182 -0.08 3.11 -6.35
N PHE A 183 0.79 4.04 -5.92
CA PHE A 183 0.48 5.09 -4.98
C PHE A 183 0.59 6.44 -5.68
N THR A 184 -0.43 7.27 -5.51
CA THR A 184 -0.43 8.68 -5.86
C THR A 184 -0.50 9.50 -4.59
N PHE A 185 0.01 10.73 -4.64
CA PHE A 185 0.16 11.57 -3.47
C PHE A 185 -0.54 12.92 -3.67
N SER A 186 -1.16 13.43 -2.60
CA SER A 186 -1.84 14.72 -2.64
C SER A 186 -0.87 15.90 -2.60
N ASN A 187 0.27 15.73 -1.94
CA ASN A 187 1.30 16.77 -1.76
C ASN A 187 2.43 16.72 -2.81
N ILE A 188 2.55 15.65 -3.57
CA ILE A 188 3.48 15.50 -4.71
C ILE A 188 2.72 14.92 -5.92
N PRO A 189 1.87 15.73 -6.57
CA PRO A 189 0.88 15.25 -7.53
C PRO A 189 1.48 14.66 -8.82
N ASP A 190 2.71 15.04 -9.16
CA ASP A 190 3.37 14.58 -10.39
C ASP A 190 4.32 13.41 -10.14
N PHE A 191 4.22 12.77 -8.98
CA PHE A 191 5.01 11.62 -8.61
C PHE A 191 4.13 10.41 -8.27
N ILE A 192 4.57 9.23 -8.72
CA ILE A 192 3.89 7.95 -8.48
C ILE A 192 4.92 6.93 -8.03
N LEU A 193 4.57 6.11 -7.06
CA LEU A 193 5.25 4.85 -6.79
C LEU A 193 4.40 3.70 -7.33
N ALA A 194 4.94 2.91 -8.25
CA ALA A 194 4.27 1.71 -8.74
C ALA A 194 5.04 0.46 -8.36
N ILE A 195 4.32 -0.56 -7.87
CA ILE A 195 4.91 -1.84 -7.50
C ILE A 195 4.80 -2.76 -8.70
N LEU A 196 5.96 -3.18 -9.19
CA LEU A 196 6.13 -4.06 -10.33
C LEU A 196 6.55 -5.46 -9.82
N TRP A 197 5.83 -6.48 -10.25
CA TRP A 197 6.14 -7.89 -9.99
C TRP A 197 6.53 -8.57 -11.29
N THR A 198 7.72 -9.16 -11.33
CA THR A 198 8.26 -9.85 -12.51
C THR A 198 9.06 -11.08 -12.10
N ASN A 199 9.27 -11.99 -13.05
CA ASN A 199 10.07 -13.18 -12.80
C ASN A 199 11.55 -12.97 -13.15
N THR A 200 11.88 -11.97 -13.96
CA THR A 200 13.25 -11.74 -14.43
C THR A 200 13.58 -10.24 -14.53
N MET A 201 14.86 -9.90 -14.41
CA MET A 201 15.37 -8.55 -14.66
C MET A 201 15.08 -8.06 -16.09
N ARG A 202 15.02 -8.98 -17.06
CA ARG A 202 14.66 -8.65 -18.45
C ARG A 202 13.23 -8.17 -18.56
N GLU A 203 12.32 -8.73 -17.77
CA GLU A 203 10.92 -8.26 -17.70
C GLU A 203 10.82 -6.88 -17.04
N VAL A 204 11.59 -6.64 -15.96
CA VAL A 204 11.68 -5.30 -15.34
C VAL A 204 12.03 -4.25 -16.39
N GLU A 205 13.11 -4.51 -17.14
CA GLU A 205 13.59 -3.60 -18.17
C GLU A 205 12.59 -3.45 -19.33
N LYS A 206 11.95 -4.52 -19.76
CA LYS A 206 10.92 -4.50 -20.80
C LYS A 206 9.74 -3.60 -20.40
N VAL A 207 9.23 -3.73 -19.16
CA VAL A 207 8.12 -2.90 -18.67
C VAL A 207 8.57 -1.46 -18.53
N ARG A 208 9.76 -1.19 -17.99
CA ARG A 208 10.31 0.15 -17.85
C ARG A 208 10.38 0.89 -19.21
N VAL A 209 11.01 0.26 -20.20
CA VAL A 209 11.13 0.83 -21.56
C VAL A 209 9.76 1.03 -22.20
N SER A 210 8.84 0.08 -22.01
CA SER A 210 7.49 0.19 -22.55
C SER A 210 6.73 1.37 -21.93
N LEU A 211 6.88 1.61 -20.64
CA LEU A 211 6.30 2.78 -19.95
C LEU A 211 6.92 4.10 -20.48
N GLU A 212 8.25 4.14 -20.68
CA GLU A 212 8.90 5.34 -21.26
C GLU A 212 8.32 5.71 -22.62
N ASN A 213 7.99 4.70 -23.44
CA ASN A 213 7.39 4.91 -24.78
C ASN A 213 5.98 5.50 -24.73
N GLU A 214 5.28 5.46 -23.61
CA GLU A 214 3.96 6.12 -23.43
C GLU A 214 4.06 7.66 -23.44
N ARG A 215 5.27 8.22 -23.31
CA ARG A 215 5.61 9.64 -23.46
C ARG A 215 4.89 10.60 -22.51
N ILE A 216 4.25 10.10 -21.46
CA ILE A 216 3.58 10.90 -20.42
C ILE A 216 4.44 11.02 -19.16
N PHE A 217 5.56 10.32 -19.11
CA PHE A 217 6.50 10.31 -17.98
C PHE A 217 7.76 11.11 -18.34
N THR A 218 8.35 11.77 -17.34
CA THR A 218 9.66 12.44 -17.45
C THR A 218 10.79 11.54 -17.02
N SER A 219 10.55 10.65 -16.04
CA SER A 219 11.52 9.65 -15.61
C SER A 219 10.83 8.45 -14.98
N ILE A 220 11.46 7.28 -15.11
CA ILE A 220 11.05 6.02 -14.49
C ILE A 220 12.31 5.35 -13.94
N LEU A 221 12.44 5.36 -12.60
CA LEU A 221 13.60 4.81 -11.91
C LEU A 221 13.20 3.56 -11.13
N PRO A 222 13.71 2.36 -11.52
CA PRO A 222 13.43 1.14 -10.79
C PRO A 222 14.31 1.03 -9.54
N ASN A 223 13.73 0.61 -8.43
CA ASN A 223 14.43 0.22 -7.22
C ASN A 223 13.96 -1.17 -6.80
N ILE A 224 14.84 -2.16 -6.88
CA ILE A 224 14.55 -3.54 -6.53
C ILE A 224 14.45 -3.67 -5.02
N LEU A 225 13.39 -4.32 -4.53
CA LEU A 225 13.25 -4.64 -3.12
C LEU A 225 14.00 -5.94 -2.79
N TYR A 226 14.71 -5.91 -1.66
CA TYR A 226 15.40 -7.08 -1.11
C TYR A 226 14.56 -7.81 -0.09
N THR A 227 13.85 -7.05 0.76
CA THR A 227 12.97 -7.60 1.79
C THR A 227 11.88 -6.60 2.15
N GLY A 228 10.82 -7.10 2.77
CA GLY A 228 9.71 -6.30 3.24
C GLY A 228 9.05 -6.91 4.48
N TYR A 229 8.50 -6.07 5.33
CA TYR A 229 7.87 -6.42 6.59
C TYR A 229 6.49 -5.79 6.67
N VAL A 230 5.52 -6.56 7.09
CA VAL A 230 4.15 -6.09 7.34
C VAL A 230 3.89 -6.14 8.84
N TYR A 231 3.29 -5.10 9.39
CA TYR A 231 3.04 -4.99 10.82
C TYR A 231 1.57 -4.71 11.10
N LYS A 232 1.09 -5.19 12.25
CA LYS A 232 -0.22 -4.82 12.78
C LYS A 232 -0.18 -3.40 13.31
N THR A 233 -1.22 -2.64 13.01
CA THR A 233 -1.35 -1.24 13.39
C THR A 233 -2.52 -1.00 14.35
N TRP A 234 -2.70 0.24 14.76
CA TRP A 234 -3.89 0.65 15.51
C TRP A 234 -5.19 0.44 14.70
N VAL A 235 -5.13 0.40 13.34
CA VAL A 235 -6.29 0.13 12.48
C VAL A 235 -6.80 -1.30 12.69
N ASP A 236 -5.91 -2.26 12.85
CA ASP A 236 -6.25 -3.67 13.05
C ASP A 236 -7.03 -3.90 14.36
N ARG A 237 -6.75 -3.08 15.39
CA ARG A 237 -7.43 -3.15 16.69
C ARG A 237 -8.89 -2.69 16.65
N PHE A 238 -9.30 -1.91 15.65
CA PHE A 238 -10.70 -1.51 15.48
C PHE A 238 -11.57 -2.65 14.99
N THR A 239 -10.98 -3.65 14.38
CA THR A 239 -11.69 -4.83 13.89
C THR A 239 -11.80 -5.93 14.96
N GLU A 240 -11.10 -5.79 16.11
CA GLU A 240 -11.07 -6.76 17.19
C GLU A 240 -12.16 -6.54 18.27
N LYS A 241 -13.10 -5.60 18.07
CA LYS A 241 -14.21 -5.32 19.00
C LYS A 241 -15.48 -6.08 18.67
#